data_6231241c5a6e1190d725982d5885ce7e
#
_entry.id   6231241c5a6e1190d725982d5885ce7e
#
_cell.length_a   1.000
_cell.length_b   1.000
_cell.length_c   1.000
_cell.angle_alpha   90.00
_cell.angle_beta   90.00
_cell.angle_gamma   90.00
#
_symmetry.space_group_name_H-M   'P 1'
#
loop_
_entity.id
_entity.type
_entity.pdbx_description
1 polymer ?
#
loop_
_entity_poly.entity_id
_entity_poly.type
_entity_poly.pdbx_seq_one_letter_code
_entity_poly.pdbx_strand_id
1 'polypeptide(L)'
;MSVRTLQNNFSRLVDMARTGHVETQPHGLPANVSWPASEIGEALKYLAQKSGLPITQDSTPRPQLDKMDKNASPAMAWSSEALERWMTLCAGSLGLEVEPVQSTYAEANHFISGMGPALLSLPPAAGESEPRLVALVKGGPWWVNLVAHDGSIQLVRRDHVRNALWADAIGAQRQSVEQVLERAHIADERRPRVQQAILQEMLGAKVRQNGWLVRLPPSAALWGQVQQAGLLGAMGVLIGGYWAQLLLTIGAWWMIGQSVLEGHFEWGWLLGWLLLLFTTAPLQAWVNLTQSELAVGIGAIFKQRLLYGVMRLEPEEIRHQGVGQFLGRVLASDTVEQMGLASGFVALLALFQLAAAVLILAAGVGGWLLALLLTLWVGISMGIGWFYLRRSQAWIVVYREMTHDLVERMVGHRTRLAQEERRHWHDVEDQSLAHYLRLQQDLDQIESQLKVIVPRGWMLVGIGGLVYALLSAHPTSAQVAISLGGILFAYQAFTTIVLGFKSIVNVQLAWREIRVIFHAATLPQPKPHLGALWRPEHANNAPHTAPILTARDVEFRYQSLSRPILQACNLEIYRGEQVLLEGPSGGGKSTLATILAGLRA
;
A
#
# COMPACT_ATOMS: atom_id res chain seq x y z
N MET A 1 9.02 -7.75 20.79
CA MET A 1 10.20 -8.57 20.45
C MET A 1 10.71 -9.23 21.73
N SER A 2 10.64 -10.57 21.84
CA SER A 2 10.92 -11.31 23.09
C SER A 2 12.42 -11.30 23.39
N VAL A 3 12.79 -11.14 24.66
CA VAL A 3 14.17 -11.18 25.17
C VAL A 3 14.91 -12.48 24.75
N ARG A 4 14.20 -13.59 24.56
CA ARG A 4 14.72 -14.85 24.01
C ARG A 4 15.22 -14.72 22.56
N THR A 5 14.61 -13.86 21.74
CA THR A 5 15.04 -13.66 20.34
C THR A 5 16.35 -12.85 20.29
N LEU A 6 16.56 -11.94 21.22
CA LEU A 6 17.81 -11.18 21.36
C LEU A 6 18.95 -12.05 21.89
N GLN A 7 18.68 -12.92 22.85
CA GLN A 7 19.68 -13.86 23.39
C GLN A 7 20.11 -14.91 22.37
N ASN A 8 19.18 -15.47 21.60
CA ASN A 8 19.50 -16.42 20.53
C ASN A 8 20.28 -15.79 19.36
N ASN A 9 20.03 -14.51 19.08
CA ASN A 9 20.79 -13.79 18.06
C ASN A 9 22.21 -13.42 18.56
N PHE A 10 22.36 -13.15 19.85
CA PHE A 10 23.66 -12.83 20.42
C PHE A 10 24.58 -14.07 20.55
N SER A 11 24.03 -15.22 20.96
CA SER A 11 24.80 -16.47 21.00
C SER A 11 25.21 -16.95 19.60
N ARG A 12 24.33 -16.80 18.58
CA ARG A 12 24.70 -17.07 17.19
C ARG A 12 25.78 -16.13 16.65
N LEU A 13 25.78 -14.85 17.04
CA LEU A 13 26.83 -13.88 16.66
C LEU A 13 28.20 -14.25 17.27
N VAL A 14 28.22 -14.78 18.49
CA VAL A 14 29.44 -15.22 19.16
C VAL A 14 29.98 -16.53 18.55
N ASP A 15 29.08 -17.46 18.16
CA ASP A 15 29.47 -18.71 17.50
C ASP A 15 29.96 -18.49 16.07
N MET A 16 29.35 -17.55 15.30
CA MET A 16 29.83 -17.15 13.96
C MET A 16 31.19 -16.45 13.98
N ALA A 17 31.51 -15.73 15.06
CA ALA A 17 32.85 -15.13 15.22
C ALA A 17 33.95 -16.16 15.50
N ARG A 18 33.58 -17.39 15.93
CA ARG A 18 34.51 -18.48 16.25
C ARG A 18 34.78 -19.44 15.11
N THR A 19 33.88 -19.59 14.13
CA THR A 19 34.03 -20.47 12.96
C THR A 19 34.47 -19.68 11.73
N GLY A 20 35.66 -19.14 11.75
CA GLY A 20 36.27 -18.45 10.60
C GLY A 20 36.81 -19.42 9.57
N HIS A 21 36.53 -19.18 8.38
CA HIS A 21 37.04 -19.40 7.02
C HIS A 21 35.90 -19.70 6.06
N VAL A 22 35.07 -18.70 5.81
CA VAL A 22 34.22 -18.69 4.61
C VAL A 22 35.08 -18.10 3.51
N GLU A 23 35.27 -18.82 2.39
CA GLU A 23 35.87 -18.26 1.20
C GLU A 23 35.13 -16.99 0.79
N THR A 24 35.77 -15.85 0.98
CA THR A 24 35.21 -14.57 0.60
C THR A 24 35.67 -14.21 -0.82
N GLN A 25 34.73 -13.84 -1.67
CA GLN A 25 35.05 -13.25 -2.98
C GLN A 25 35.84 -11.94 -2.80
N PRO A 26 36.56 -11.45 -3.83
CA PRO A 26 37.40 -10.24 -3.75
C PRO A 26 36.70 -8.99 -3.24
N HIS A 27 35.37 -8.98 -3.15
CA HIS A 27 34.53 -7.87 -2.69
C HIS A 27 33.96 -8.07 -1.27
N GLY A 28 34.40 -9.09 -0.53
CA GLY A 28 33.97 -9.33 0.86
C GLY A 28 32.60 -9.98 1.03
N LEU A 29 31.96 -10.46 -0.05
CA LEU A 29 30.74 -11.25 0.03
C LEU A 29 31.09 -12.73 0.13
N PRO A 30 30.38 -13.53 0.96
CA PRO A 30 30.49 -14.98 0.97
C PRO A 30 30.10 -15.56 -0.40
N ALA A 31 30.86 -16.54 -0.89
CA ALA A 31 30.61 -17.14 -2.20
C ALA A 31 29.23 -17.82 -2.29
N ASN A 32 28.73 -18.34 -1.18
CA ASN A 32 27.46 -19.05 -1.09
C ASN A 32 26.19 -18.15 -1.16
N VAL A 33 26.30 -16.83 -1.10
CA VAL A 33 25.14 -15.91 -1.23
C VAL A 33 24.97 -15.35 -2.64
N SER A 34 25.87 -15.68 -3.56
CA SER A 34 25.91 -15.16 -4.93
C SER A 34 25.35 -16.21 -5.89
N TRP A 35 24.17 -15.95 -6.47
CA TRP A 35 23.44 -16.84 -7.37
C TRP A 35 23.81 -16.59 -8.82
N PRO A 36 24.05 -17.61 -9.66
CA PRO A 36 24.19 -17.43 -11.09
C PRO A 36 22.84 -17.07 -11.72
N ALA A 37 22.84 -16.33 -12.82
CA ALA A 37 21.62 -15.91 -13.50
C ALA A 37 20.77 -17.08 -14.01
N SER A 38 21.40 -18.23 -14.31
CA SER A 38 20.72 -19.47 -14.67
C SER A 38 19.80 -20.00 -13.55
N GLU A 39 20.05 -19.66 -12.29
CA GLU A 39 19.30 -20.11 -11.11
C GLU A 39 18.34 -19.03 -10.55
N ILE A 40 18.02 -17.99 -11.33
CA ILE A 40 17.09 -16.92 -10.92
C ILE A 40 15.79 -17.47 -10.34
N GLY A 41 15.22 -18.51 -10.94
CA GLY A 41 13.96 -19.09 -10.48
C GLY A 41 14.05 -19.67 -9.06
N GLU A 42 15.16 -20.33 -8.73
CA GLU A 42 15.39 -20.86 -7.38
C GLU A 42 15.68 -19.73 -6.38
N ALA A 43 16.50 -18.75 -6.77
CA ALA A 43 16.77 -17.57 -5.96
C ALA A 43 15.47 -16.81 -5.61
N LEU A 44 14.58 -16.60 -6.59
CA LEU A 44 13.25 -15.99 -6.37
C LEU A 44 12.37 -16.83 -5.46
N LYS A 45 12.37 -18.15 -5.62
CA LYS A 45 11.59 -19.07 -4.78
C LYS A 45 12.04 -19.00 -3.32
N TYR A 46 13.34 -19.12 -3.05
CA TYR A 46 13.86 -19.00 -1.70
C TYR A 46 13.65 -17.61 -1.12
N LEU A 47 13.84 -16.56 -1.92
CA LEU A 47 13.59 -15.18 -1.51
C LEU A 47 12.13 -14.99 -1.09
N ALA A 48 11.19 -15.47 -1.90
CA ALA A 48 9.76 -15.38 -1.61
C ALA A 48 9.40 -16.13 -0.31
N GLN A 49 9.87 -17.37 -0.16
CA GLN A 49 9.62 -18.16 1.04
C GLN A 49 10.16 -17.48 2.32
N LYS A 50 11.39 -16.96 2.28
CA LYS A 50 12.01 -16.29 3.43
C LYS A 50 11.41 -14.91 3.72
N SER A 51 10.83 -14.27 2.71
CA SER A 51 10.12 -12.98 2.84
C SER A 51 8.64 -13.14 3.19
N GLY A 52 8.13 -14.38 3.29
CA GLY A 52 6.72 -14.66 3.59
C GLY A 52 5.77 -14.33 2.45
N LEU A 53 6.26 -14.31 1.20
CA LEU A 53 5.43 -14.10 0.02
C LEU A 53 4.72 -15.40 -0.37
N PRO A 54 3.41 -15.40 -0.59
CA PRO A 54 2.69 -16.57 -1.07
C PRO A 54 3.09 -16.89 -2.52
N ILE A 55 3.51 -18.13 -2.76
CA ILE A 55 3.90 -18.64 -4.07
C ILE A 55 2.76 -19.46 -4.65
N THR A 56 2.41 -19.21 -5.91
CA THR A 56 1.27 -19.86 -6.58
C THR A 56 1.63 -21.20 -7.24
N GLN A 57 2.89 -21.42 -7.57
CA GLN A 57 3.37 -22.66 -8.21
C GLN A 57 4.76 -23.04 -7.66
N ASP A 58 4.99 -24.35 -7.47
CA ASP A 58 6.27 -24.87 -6.95
C ASP A 58 7.33 -25.09 -8.04
N SER A 59 6.95 -25.06 -9.33
CA SER A 59 7.85 -25.30 -10.46
C SER A 59 8.35 -23.99 -11.04
N THR A 60 9.63 -23.73 -10.90
CA THR A 60 10.31 -22.63 -11.59
C THR A 60 10.73 -23.07 -13.00
N PRO A 61 10.45 -22.25 -14.02
CA PRO A 61 10.97 -22.53 -15.36
C PRO A 61 12.49 -22.46 -15.32
N ARG A 62 13.16 -23.47 -15.89
CA ARG A 62 14.61 -23.46 -16.10
C ARG A 62 14.90 -22.88 -17.48
N PRO A 63 15.92 -22.04 -17.65
CA PRO A 63 16.32 -21.59 -18.96
C PRO A 63 16.77 -22.82 -19.77
N GLN A 64 16.09 -23.08 -20.89
CA GLN A 64 16.54 -24.10 -21.82
C GLN A 64 17.72 -23.54 -22.66
N LEU A 65 18.87 -23.39 -22.00
CA LEU A 65 20.13 -22.94 -22.64
C LEU A 65 20.55 -23.85 -23.78
N ASP A 66 20.12 -25.13 -23.76
CA ASP A 66 20.43 -26.11 -24.84
C ASP A 66 19.79 -25.77 -26.20
N LYS A 67 18.79 -24.89 -26.23
CA LYS A 67 18.16 -24.42 -27.49
C LYS A 67 18.71 -23.09 -27.99
N MET A 68 19.62 -22.48 -27.26
CA MET A 68 20.35 -21.31 -27.77
C MET A 68 21.35 -21.76 -28.84
N ASP A 69 21.33 -21.04 -29.93
CA ASP A 69 22.22 -21.25 -31.05
C ASP A 69 23.69 -21.39 -30.56
N LYS A 70 24.31 -22.54 -30.78
CA LYS A 70 25.69 -22.84 -30.34
C LYS A 70 26.71 -21.82 -30.88
N ASN A 71 26.28 -20.95 -31.80
CA ASN A 71 27.09 -19.91 -32.43
C ASN A 71 26.84 -18.50 -31.84
N ALA A 72 25.89 -18.32 -30.89
CA ALA A 72 25.71 -17.04 -30.24
C ALA A 72 26.82 -16.82 -29.20
N SER A 73 27.48 -15.67 -29.25
CA SER A 73 28.49 -15.30 -28.25
C SER A 73 27.87 -15.33 -26.84
N PRO A 74 28.49 -15.97 -25.84
CA PRO A 74 27.95 -16.06 -24.47
C PRO A 74 27.58 -14.70 -23.85
N ALA A 75 28.25 -13.63 -24.26
CA ALA A 75 27.98 -12.25 -23.82
C ALA A 75 26.63 -11.70 -24.33
N MET A 76 26.10 -12.22 -25.45
CA MET A 76 24.79 -11.83 -26.00
C MET A 76 23.62 -12.50 -25.26
N ALA A 77 23.88 -13.65 -24.63
CA ALA A 77 22.86 -14.41 -23.89
C ALA A 77 22.34 -13.67 -22.65
N TRP A 78 23.18 -12.83 -22.06
CA TRP A 78 22.88 -12.13 -20.79
C TRP A 78 22.89 -10.60 -20.96
N SER A 79 22.32 -10.10 -22.07
CA SER A 79 22.06 -8.66 -22.17
C SER A 79 21.13 -8.21 -21.05
N SER A 80 21.22 -6.95 -20.67
CA SER A 80 20.35 -6.37 -19.61
C SER A 80 18.86 -6.61 -19.89
N GLU A 81 18.45 -6.50 -21.16
CA GLU A 81 17.06 -6.76 -21.58
C GLU A 81 16.68 -8.25 -21.51
N ALA A 82 17.59 -9.15 -21.85
CA ALA A 82 17.34 -10.59 -21.75
C ALA A 82 17.21 -11.03 -20.30
N LEU A 83 18.03 -10.50 -19.41
CA LEU A 83 17.96 -10.75 -17.97
C LEU A 83 16.67 -10.23 -17.38
N GLU A 84 16.22 -9.04 -17.77
CA GLU A 84 14.95 -8.45 -17.30
C GLU A 84 13.74 -9.26 -17.77
N ARG A 85 13.71 -9.67 -19.04
CA ARG A 85 12.66 -10.54 -19.58
C ARG A 85 12.62 -11.88 -18.84
N TRP A 86 13.77 -12.50 -18.60
CA TRP A 86 13.88 -13.76 -17.88
C TRP A 86 13.40 -13.62 -16.42
N MET A 87 13.82 -12.55 -15.74
CA MET A 87 13.38 -12.21 -14.40
C MET A 87 11.86 -12.07 -14.30
N THR A 88 11.26 -11.34 -15.25
CA THR A 88 9.81 -11.14 -15.33
C THR A 88 9.06 -12.45 -15.55
N LEU A 89 9.57 -13.33 -16.39
CA LEU A 89 8.97 -14.65 -16.65
C LEU A 89 9.03 -15.55 -15.41
N CYS A 90 10.19 -15.62 -14.76
CA CYS A 90 10.34 -16.43 -13.54
C CYS A 90 9.45 -15.91 -12.41
N ALA A 91 9.41 -14.60 -12.20
CA ALA A 91 8.55 -13.99 -11.20
C ALA A 91 7.06 -14.22 -11.51
N GLY A 92 6.64 -14.02 -12.76
CA GLY A 92 5.25 -14.25 -13.19
C GLY A 92 4.81 -15.71 -13.01
N SER A 93 5.69 -16.69 -13.21
CA SER A 93 5.39 -18.10 -12.96
C SER A 93 5.16 -18.42 -11.49
N LEU A 94 5.82 -17.69 -10.60
CA LEU A 94 5.65 -17.78 -9.14
C LEU A 94 4.48 -16.94 -8.61
N GLY A 95 3.82 -16.15 -9.48
CA GLY A 95 2.77 -15.22 -9.07
C GLY A 95 3.32 -13.95 -8.41
N LEU A 96 4.56 -13.58 -8.73
CA LEU A 96 5.26 -12.41 -8.24
C LEU A 96 5.43 -11.39 -9.36
N GLU A 97 5.66 -10.14 -8.99
CA GLU A 97 6.02 -9.04 -9.89
C GLU A 97 7.42 -8.54 -9.53
N VAL A 98 8.20 -8.20 -10.56
CA VAL A 98 9.53 -7.62 -10.39
C VAL A 98 9.57 -6.24 -11.02
N GLU A 99 10.15 -5.29 -10.31
CA GLU A 99 10.29 -3.91 -10.75
C GLU A 99 11.78 -3.54 -10.79
N PRO A 100 12.33 -3.13 -11.94
CA PRO A 100 13.71 -2.69 -12.03
C PRO A 100 13.91 -1.44 -11.20
N VAL A 101 14.98 -1.42 -10.43
CA VAL A 101 15.29 -0.29 -9.54
C VAL A 101 16.67 0.26 -9.85
N GLN A 102 16.73 1.59 -9.96
CA GLN A 102 17.94 2.34 -10.20
C GLN A 102 18.30 3.15 -8.95
N SER A 103 19.57 3.26 -8.66
CA SER A 103 20.05 4.17 -7.62
C SER A 103 21.36 4.84 -8.02
N THR A 104 21.64 5.98 -7.37
CA THR A 104 22.93 6.64 -7.46
C THR A 104 23.89 6.03 -6.44
N TYR A 105 25.21 6.22 -6.64
CA TYR A 105 26.21 5.75 -5.66
C TYR A 105 26.04 6.44 -4.29
N ALA A 106 25.69 7.72 -4.29
CA ALA A 106 25.44 8.49 -3.07
C ALA A 106 24.27 7.92 -2.26
N GLU A 107 23.21 7.48 -2.94
CA GLU A 107 22.01 6.93 -2.31
C GLU A 107 22.07 5.43 -2.05
N ALA A 108 23.10 4.72 -2.54
CA ALA A 108 23.19 3.25 -2.47
C ALA A 108 23.03 2.71 -1.04
N ASN A 109 23.56 3.40 -0.03
CA ASN A 109 23.42 2.99 1.36
C ASN A 109 21.97 3.10 1.88
N HIS A 110 21.30 4.21 1.55
CA HIS A 110 19.90 4.42 1.92
C HIS A 110 18.99 3.44 1.18
N PHE A 111 19.27 3.25 -0.10
CA PHE A 111 18.61 2.31 -0.96
C PHE A 111 18.66 0.87 -0.41
N ILE A 112 19.85 0.32 -0.14
CA ILE A 112 20.03 -1.03 0.41
C ILE A 112 19.38 -1.16 1.79
N SER A 113 19.42 -0.12 2.63
CA SER A 113 18.84 -0.17 3.98
C SER A 113 17.33 -0.20 4.01
N GLY A 114 16.68 0.44 3.02
CA GLY A 114 15.22 0.49 2.88
C GLY A 114 14.63 -0.62 2.01
N MET A 115 15.46 -1.37 1.29
CA MET A 115 15.01 -2.41 0.37
C MET A 115 14.65 -3.73 1.05
N GLY A 116 13.76 -4.44 0.40
CA GLY A 116 13.47 -5.85 0.61
C GLY A 116 12.02 -6.19 0.32
N PRO A 117 11.77 -7.39 -0.20
CA PRO A 117 12.69 -8.34 -0.82
C PRO A 117 13.13 -7.89 -2.24
N ALA A 118 14.39 -8.17 -2.58
CA ALA A 118 14.96 -7.74 -3.85
C ALA A 118 16.04 -8.69 -4.37
N LEU A 119 16.21 -8.74 -5.69
CA LEU A 119 17.35 -9.37 -6.35
C LEU A 119 18.29 -8.27 -6.85
N LEU A 120 19.53 -8.28 -6.37
CA LEU A 120 20.56 -7.31 -6.71
C LEU A 120 21.50 -7.92 -7.76
N SER A 121 21.80 -7.17 -8.83
CA SER A 121 22.70 -7.63 -9.89
C SER A 121 24.13 -7.25 -9.57
N LEU A 122 25.01 -8.25 -9.47
CA LEU A 122 26.43 -8.06 -9.32
C LEU A 122 27.12 -8.04 -10.69
N PRO A 123 28.20 -7.29 -10.85
CA PRO A 123 29.04 -7.40 -12.04
C PRO A 123 29.60 -8.82 -12.17
N PRO A 124 29.78 -9.34 -13.40
CA PRO A 124 30.37 -10.66 -13.62
C PRO A 124 31.80 -10.72 -13.01
N ALA A 125 32.13 -11.87 -12.46
CA ALA A 125 33.49 -12.08 -11.96
C ALA A 125 34.49 -12.14 -13.12
N ALA A 126 35.75 -11.81 -12.85
CA ALA A 126 36.79 -11.81 -13.88
C ALA A 126 36.90 -13.21 -14.54
N GLY A 127 36.57 -13.28 -15.82
CA GLY A 127 36.59 -14.52 -16.63
C GLY A 127 35.24 -15.25 -16.72
N GLU A 128 34.20 -14.78 -16.05
CA GLU A 128 32.82 -15.29 -16.17
C GLU A 128 32.01 -14.38 -17.10
N SER A 129 31.21 -14.97 -18.00
CA SER A 129 30.30 -14.23 -18.87
C SER A 129 28.87 -14.13 -18.27
N GLU A 130 28.58 -14.92 -17.24
CA GLU A 130 27.28 -14.99 -16.60
C GLU A 130 27.20 -13.98 -15.45
N PRO A 131 26.17 -13.09 -15.41
CA PRO A 131 25.96 -12.18 -14.30
C PRO A 131 25.56 -12.94 -13.05
N ARG A 132 25.97 -12.43 -11.90
CA ARG A 132 25.61 -13.00 -10.61
C ARG A 132 24.57 -12.13 -9.92
N LEU A 133 23.75 -12.74 -9.09
CA LEU A 133 22.66 -12.10 -8.36
C LEU A 133 22.80 -12.37 -6.88
N VAL A 134 22.32 -11.44 -6.07
CA VAL A 134 22.21 -11.57 -4.61
C VAL A 134 20.76 -11.39 -4.20
N ALA A 135 20.22 -12.37 -3.47
CA ALA A 135 18.84 -12.33 -2.98
C ALA A 135 18.78 -11.66 -1.60
N LEU A 136 18.24 -10.45 -1.53
CA LEU A 136 18.12 -9.63 -0.32
C LEU A 136 16.70 -9.76 0.24
N VAL A 137 16.56 -10.33 1.45
CA VAL A 137 15.27 -10.51 2.15
C VAL A 137 14.85 -9.20 2.79
N LYS A 138 15.76 -8.55 3.51
CA LYS A 138 15.48 -7.29 4.22
C LYS A 138 16.76 -6.51 4.40
N GLY A 139 16.69 -5.23 4.03
CA GLY A 139 17.73 -4.26 4.33
C GLY A 139 17.73 -3.83 5.80
N GLY A 140 18.82 -3.21 6.21
CA GLY A 140 18.99 -2.65 7.54
C GLY A 140 20.08 -1.58 7.55
N PRO A 141 20.16 -0.76 8.61
CA PRO A 141 21.10 0.37 8.68
C PRO A 141 22.57 -0.06 8.68
N TRP A 142 22.89 -1.24 9.20
CA TRP A 142 24.26 -1.77 9.31
C TRP A 142 24.42 -3.15 8.70
N TRP A 143 23.39 -4.00 8.83
CA TRP A 143 23.37 -5.39 8.40
C TRP A 143 22.21 -5.65 7.48
N VAL A 144 22.42 -6.51 6.51
CA VAL A 144 21.42 -6.95 5.54
C VAL A 144 21.27 -8.46 5.57
N ASN A 145 20.06 -8.95 5.38
CA ASN A 145 19.73 -10.38 5.35
C ASN A 145 19.76 -10.86 3.91
N LEU A 146 20.69 -11.72 3.58
CA LEU A 146 20.83 -12.33 2.26
C LEU A 146 20.46 -13.81 2.31
N VAL A 147 19.94 -14.34 1.21
CA VAL A 147 19.64 -15.78 1.07
C VAL A 147 20.81 -16.47 0.41
N ALA A 148 21.31 -17.50 1.05
CA ALA A 148 22.35 -18.37 0.52
C ALA A 148 21.75 -19.52 -0.32
N HIS A 149 22.58 -20.24 -1.12
CA HIS A 149 22.15 -21.36 -1.97
C HIS A 149 21.47 -22.50 -1.20
N ASP A 150 21.79 -22.69 0.08
CA ASP A 150 21.16 -23.66 0.97
C ASP A 150 19.82 -23.20 1.55
N GLY A 151 19.36 -22.02 1.15
CA GLY A 151 18.16 -21.37 1.68
C GLY A 151 18.33 -20.81 3.10
N SER A 152 19.53 -20.77 3.67
CA SER A 152 19.79 -20.11 4.95
C SER A 152 19.85 -18.59 4.79
N ILE A 153 19.54 -17.86 5.89
CA ILE A 153 19.68 -16.40 5.92
C ILE A 153 21.04 -16.07 6.51
N GLN A 154 21.83 -15.33 5.76
CA GLN A 154 23.13 -14.81 6.19
C GLN A 154 23.09 -13.31 6.44
N LEU A 155 23.65 -12.89 7.56
CA LEU A 155 23.82 -11.50 7.93
C LEU A 155 25.14 -10.98 7.34
N VAL A 156 25.05 -10.05 6.42
CA VAL A 156 26.23 -9.42 5.76
C VAL A 156 26.22 -7.93 6.05
N ARG A 157 27.41 -7.31 6.17
CA ARG A 157 27.49 -5.86 6.33
C ARG A 157 27.02 -5.15 5.07
N ARG A 158 26.19 -4.14 5.22
CA ARG A 158 25.66 -3.33 4.12
C ARG A 158 26.77 -2.80 3.20
N ASP A 159 27.88 -2.36 3.77
CA ASP A 159 29.00 -1.79 3.02
C ASP A 159 29.62 -2.82 2.06
N HIS A 160 29.66 -4.11 2.40
CA HIS A 160 30.16 -5.16 1.51
C HIS A 160 29.23 -5.34 0.31
N VAL A 161 27.90 -5.30 0.52
CA VAL A 161 26.93 -5.39 -0.56
C VAL A 161 27.03 -4.18 -1.50
N ARG A 162 27.13 -2.95 -0.94
CA ARG A 162 27.34 -1.75 -1.75
C ARG A 162 28.62 -1.85 -2.59
N ASN A 163 29.72 -2.24 -1.98
CA ASN A 163 31.01 -2.33 -2.68
C ASN A 163 30.99 -3.41 -3.77
N ALA A 164 30.28 -4.50 -3.55
CA ALA A 164 30.10 -5.54 -4.56
C ALA A 164 29.23 -5.07 -5.74
N LEU A 165 28.14 -4.36 -5.48
CA LEU A 165 27.27 -3.79 -6.50
C LEU A 165 27.97 -2.78 -7.40
N TRP A 166 28.89 -2.02 -6.85
CA TRP A 166 29.62 -0.96 -7.55
C TRP A 166 31.06 -1.32 -7.89
N ALA A 167 31.41 -2.62 -7.79
CA ALA A 167 32.80 -3.08 -7.94
C ALA A 167 33.45 -2.65 -9.25
N ASP A 168 32.73 -2.71 -10.38
CA ASP A 168 33.24 -2.28 -11.70
C ASP A 168 33.53 -0.79 -11.72
N ALA A 169 32.60 0.02 -11.21
CA ALA A 169 32.75 1.47 -11.21
C ALA A 169 33.87 1.92 -10.25
N ILE A 170 33.99 1.25 -9.12
CA ILE A 170 35.08 1.48 -8.16
C ILE A 170 36.42 1.03 -8.76
N GLY A 171 36.45 -0.14 -9.41
CA GLY A 171 37.63 -0.68 -10.07
C GLY A 171 38.16 0.24 -11.17
N ALA A 172 37.26 0.79 -11.99
CA ALA A 172 37.63 1.72 -13.06
C ALA A 172 38.27 3.03 -12.53
N GLN A 173 37.91 3.46 -11.31
CA GLN A 173 38.44 4.67 -10.71
C GLN A 173 39.60 4.44 -9.73
N ARG A 174 39.95 3.18 -9.46
CA ARG A 174 40.92 2.82 -8.43
C ARG A 174 42.28 3.48 -8.63
N GLN A 175 42.81 3.48 -9.85
CA GLN A 175 44.08 4.12 -10.15
C GLN A 175 44.06 5.64 -9.93
N SER A 176 42.98 6.29 -10.37
CA SER A 176 42.83 7.75 -10.19
C SER A 176 42.72 8.12 -8.71
N VAL A 177 41.98 7.33 -7.94
CA VAL A 177 41.83 7.54 -6.49
C VAL A 177 43.15 7.32 -5.77
N GLU A 178 43.92 6.27 -6.13
CA GLU A 178 45.22 5.96 -5.52
C GLU A 178 46.26 7.06 -5.80
N GLN A 179 46.29 7.57 -7.02
CA GLN A 179 47.14 8.71 -7.39
C GLN A 179 46.80 9.98 -6.60
N VAL A 180 45.54 10.26 -6.34
CA VAL A 180 45.11 11.41 -5.51
C VAL A 180 45.53 11.22 -4.05
N LEU A 181 45.35 10.00 -3.51
CA LEU A 181 45.73 9.67 -2.14
C LEU A 181 47.24 9.79 -1.90
N GLU A 182 48.06 9.32 -2.87
CA GLU A 182 49.49 9.42 -2.82
C GLU A 182 49.99 10.88 -2.89
N ARG A 183 49.43 11.68 -3.81
CA ARG A 183 49.77 13.11 -3.93
C ARG A 183 49.40 13.93 -2.70
N ALA A 184 48.31 13.54 -2.02
CA ALA A 184 47.81 14.23 -0.83
C ALA A 184 48.56 13.83 0.46
N HIS A 185 49.51 12.88 0.42
CA HIS A 185 50.32 12.41 1.57
C HIS A 185 49.45 12.08 2.80
N ILE A 186 48.34 11.37 2.62
CA ILE A 186 47.38 11.09 3.68
C ILE A 186 47.85 9.92 4.54
N ALA A 187 47.78 10.10 5.87
CA ALA A 187 48.14 9.07 6.85
C ALA A 187 47.25 7.81 6.66
N ASP A 188 47.86 6.63 6.81
CA ASP A 188 47.20 5.34 6.52
C ASP A 188 45.90 5.13 7.30
N GLU A 189 45.80 5.63 8.52
CA GLU A 189 44.58 5.57 9.34
C GLU A 189 43.39 6.33 8.74
N ARG A 190 43.63 7.39 7.97
CA ARG A 190 42.59 8.22 7.33
C ARG A 190 42.29 7.83 5.89
N ARG A 191 43.18 7.07 5.24
CA ARG A 191 43.03 6.63 3.85
C ARG A 191 41.67 6.06 3.52
N PRO A 192 41.06 5.11 4.31
CA PRO A 192 39.77 4.53 3.97
C PRO A 192 38.62 5.55 3.93
N ARG A 193 38.64 6.53 4.85
CA ARG A 193 37.63 7.60 4.89
C ARG A 193 37.75 8.56 3.73
N VAL A 194 38.98 8.95 3.40
CA VAL A 194 39.24 9.87 2.28
C VAL A 194 38.94 9.19 0.96
N GLN A 195 39.33 7.93 0.79
CA GLN A 195 38.99 7.12 -0.38
C GLN A 195 37.47 7.05 -0.60
N GLN A 196 36.69 6.81 0.46
CA GLN A 196 35.23 6.77 0.38
C GLN A 196 34.67 8.15 0.01
N ALA A 197 35.20 9.25 0.53
CA ALA A 197 34.75 10.60 0.18
C ALA A 197 35.04 10.93 -1.29
N ILE A 198 36.25 10.59 -1.79
CA ILE A 198 36.60 10.78 -3.20
C ILE A 198 35.69 9.96 -4.12
N LEU A 199 35.46 8.69 -3.79
CA LEU A 199 34.55 7.85 -4.55
C LEU A 199 33.10 8.38 -4.54
N GLN A 200 32.67 8.94 -3.43
CA GLN A 200 31.35 9.56 -3.30
C GLN A 200 31.25 10.82 -4.18
N GLU A 201 32.29 11.61 -4.29
CA GLU A 201 32.31 12.78 -5.18
C GLU A 201 32.37 12.37 -6.66
N MET A 202 33.20 11.39 -7.01
CA MET A 202 33.42 10.99 -8.39
C MET A 202 32.25 10.16 -8.96
N LEU A 203 31.62 9.31 -8.14
CA LEU A 203 30.57 8.38 -8.54
C LEU A 203 29.18 8.80 -8.07
N GLY A 204 29.09 9.82 -7.21
CA GLY A 204 27.87 10.17 -6.48
C GLY A 204 26.64 10.35 -7.36
N ALA A 205 26.77 11.00 -8.51
CA ALA A 205 25.69 11.26 -9.46
C ALA A 205 25.49 10.14 -10.49
N LYS A 206 26.37 9.11 -10.51
CA LYS A 206 26.26 8.02 -11.51
C LYS A 206 25.07 7.14 -11.18
N VAL A 207 24.09 7.07 -12.10
CA VAL A 207 22.92 6.20 -11.98
C VAL A 207 23.26 4.82 -12.53
N ARG A 208 22.84 3.78 -11.82
CA ARG A 208 22.96 2.38 -12.23
C ARG A 208 21.69 1.63 -11.90
N GLN A 209 21.28 0.71 -12.77
CA GLN A 209 20.29 -0.30 -12.45
C GLN A 209 20.94 -1.35 -11.54
N ASN A 210 20.57 -1.33 -10.25
CA ASN A 210 21.23 -2.15 -9.25
C ASN A 210 20.52 -3.49 -8.99
N GLY A 211 19.31 -3.67 -9.49
CA GLY A 211 18.55 -4.90 -9.29
C GLY A 211 17.04 -4.73 -9.52
N TRP A 212 16.29 -5.66 -8.95
CA TRP A 212 14.84 -5.74 -9.08
C TRP A 212 14.20 -5.92 -7.71
N LEU A 213 13.22 -5.08 -7.39
CA LEU A 213 12.36 -5.26 -6.23
C LEU A 213 11.35 -6.36 -6.53
N VAL A 214 11.18 -7.30 -5.60
CA VAL A 214 10.21 -8.40 -5.72
C VAL A 214 9.01 -8.09 -4.87
N ARG A 215 7.83 -8.05 -5.47
CA ARG A 215 6.59 -7.73 -4.78
C ARG A 215 5.43 -8.60 -5.25
N LEU A 216 4.36 -8.61 -4.46
CA LEU A 216 3.10 -9.17 -4.90
C LEU A 216 2.48 -8.28 -5.98
N PRO A 217 1.90 -8.88 -7.04
CA PRO A 217 1.20 -8.10 -8.06
C PRO A 217 -0.02 -7.40 -7.46
N PRO A 218 -0.46 -6.27 -8.04
CA PRO A 218 -1.65 -5.56 -7.57
C PRO A 218 -2.93 -6.40 -7.57
N SER A 219 -2.96 -7.50 -8.33
CA SER A 219 -4.04 -8.49 -8.36
C SER A 219 -4.08 -9.43 -7.16
N ALA A 220 -3.00 -9.52 -6.37
CA ALA A 220 -2.92 -10.40 -5.22
C ALA A 220 -3.90 -10.00 -4.10
N ALA A 221 -4.12 -10.91 -3.13
CA ALA A 221 -4.96 -10.62 -1.98
C ALA A 221 -4.43 -9.42 -1.18
N LEU A 222 -5.31 -8.47 -0.83
CA LEU A 222 -4.94 -7.27 -0.07
C LEU A 222 -4.19 -7.57 1.21
N TRP A 223 -4.63 -8.60 1.93
CA TRP A 223 -4.00 -8.99 3.19
C TRP A 223 -2.52 -9.37 3.01
N GLY A 224 -2.20 -10.08 1.93
CA GLY A 224 -0.82 -10.41 1.58
C GLY A 224 0.02 -9.17 1.28
N GLN A 225 -0.53 -8.18 0.56
CA GLN A 225 0.15 -6.92 0.27
C GLN A 225 0.40 -6.10 1.55
N VAL A 226 -0.58 -6.02 2.47
CA VAL A 226 -0.45 -5.35 3.77
C VAL A 226 0.62 -6.03 4.63
N GLN A 227 0.67 -7.37 4.61
CA GLN A 227 1.68 -8.14 5.33
C GLN A 227 3.08 -7.93 4.73
N GLN A 228 3.22 -7.95 3.41
CA GLN A 228 4.48 -7.68 2.72
C GLN A 228 5.01 -6.28 3.01
N ALA A 229 4.14 -5.27 3.04
CA ALA A 229 4.51 -3.90 3.36
C ALA A 229 4.90 -3.70 4.84
N GLY A 230 4.82 -4.74 5.69
CA GLY A 230 5.17 -4.66 7.11
C GLY A 230 4.18 -3.86 7.96
N LEU A 231 3.03 -3.51 7.41
CA LEU A 231 2.04 -2.64 8.05
C LEU A 231 1.36 -3.29 9.25
N LEU A 232 1.37 -4.63 9.37
CA LEU A 232 0.84 -5.33 10.54
C LEU A 232 1.60 -4.97 11.82
N GLY A 233 2.91 -4.77 11.73
CA GLY A 233 3.72 -4.28 12.87
C GLY A 233 3.31 -2.88 13.30
N ALA A 234 3.11 -1.97 12.35
CA ALA A 234 2.63 -0.62 12.60
C ALA A 234 1.21 -0.61 13.21
N MET A 235 0.30 -1.49 12.73
CA MET A 235 -1.03 -1.68 13.34
C MET A 235 -0.93 -2.13 14.80
N GLY A 236 -0.05 -3.09 15.10
CA GLY A 236 0.19 -3.55 16.46
C GLY A 236 0.71 -2.44 17.39
N VAL A 237 1.67 -1.65 16.91
CA VAL A 237 2.20 -0.48 17.63
C VAL A 237 1.11 0.57 17.86
N LEU A 238 0.29 0.85 16.85
CA LEU A 238 -0.80 1.82 16.96
C LEU A 238 -1.86 1.39 17.98
N ILE A 239 -2.31 0.13 17.92
CA ILE A 239 -3.27 -0.41 18.89
C ILE A 239 -2.66 -0.39 20.30
N GLY A 240 -1.42 -0.86 20.46
CA GLY A 240 -0.71 -0.86 21.75
C GLY A 240 -0.49 0.55 22.30
N GLY A 241 -0.12 1.50 21.45
CA GLY A 241 0.04 2.92 21.82
C GLY A 241 -1.29 3.55 22.27
N TYR A 242 -2.38 3.22 21.58
CA TYR A 242 -3.71 3.69 21.93
C TYR A 242 -4.17 3.13 23.30
N TRP A 243 -3.93 1.82 23.55
CA TRP A 243 -4.20 1.21 24.85
C TRP A 243 -3.32 1.81 25.97
N ALA A 244 -2.04 2.06 25.68
CA ALA A 244 -1.15 2.72 26.64
C ALA A 244 -1.66 4.12 27.00
N GLN A 245 -2.07 4.90 25.99
CA GLN A 245 -2.67 6.22 26.21
C GLN A 245 -3.96 6.16 27.03
N LEU A 246 -4.81 5.17 26.77
CA LEU A 246 -6.02 4.92 27.53
C LEU A 246 -5.70 4.67 29.02
N LEU A 247 -4.75 3.78 29.30
CA LEU A 247 -4.33 3.44 30.67
C LEU A 247 -3.71 4.65 31.38
N LEU A 248 -2.89 5.46 30.69
CA LEU A 248 -2.33 6.69 31.25
C LEU A 248 -3.43 7.71 31.60
N THR A 249 -4.44 7.83 30.75
CA THR A 249 -5.59 8.72 31.00
C THR A 249 -6.40 8.26 32.23
N ILE A 250 -6.68 6.96 32.35
CA ILE A 250 -7.35 6.39 33.52
C ILE A 250 -6.51 6.61 34.78
N GLY A 251 -5.19 6.39 34.69
CA GLY A 251 -4.24 6.62 35.78
C GLY A 251 -4.22 8.09 36.21
N ALA A 252 -4.28 9.04 35.28
CA ALA A 252 -4.36 10.47 35.59
C ALA A 252 -5.62 10.82 36.36
N TRP A 253 -6.76 10.28 35.97
CA TRP A 253 -8.03 10.48 36.69
C TRP A 253 -8.02 9.81 38.06
N TRP A 254 -7.44 8.64 38.20
CA TRP A 254 -7.29 7.94 39.47
C TRP A 254 -6.43 8.75 40.47
N MET A 255 -5.30 9.29 39.98
CA MET A 255 -4.41 10.13 40.80
C MET A 255 -5.11 11.40 41.31
N ILE A 256 -5.90 12.08 40.45
CA ILE A 256 -6.71 13.22 40.87
C ILE A 256 -7.73 12.81 41.94
N GLY A 257 -8.37 11.66 41.72
CA GLY A 257 -9.37 11.15 42.69
C GLY A 257 -8.81 10.95 44.07
N GLN A 258 -7.65 10.33 44.19
CA GLN A 258 -6.99 10.06 45.47
C GLN A 258 -6.45 11.34 46.15
N SER A 259 -5.84 12.25 45.41
CA SER A 259 -5.13 13.38 45.97
C SER A 259 -6.04 14.59 46.29
N VAL A 260 -6.91 14.96 45.36
CA VAL A 260 -7.68 16.20 45.42
C VAL A 260 -8.96 16.01 46.25
N LEU A 261 -9.62 14.86 46.10
CA LEU A 261 -10.94 14.65 46.72
C LEU A 261 -10.86 14.07 48.13
N GLU A 262 -9.77 13.42 48.54
CA GLU A 262 -9.54 12.96 49.91
C GLU A 262 -8.93 14.05 50.81
N GLY A 263 -8.64 15.23 50.29
CA GLY A 263 -8.15 16.36 51.07
C GLY A 263 -6.67 16.27 51.48
N HIS A 264 -5.93 15.25 51.01
CA HIS A 264 -4.50 15.10 51.23
C HIS A 264 -3.71 15.73 50.10
N PHE A 265 -3.58 17.05 50.12
CA PHE A 265 -2.85 17.77 49.07
C PHE A 265 -1.34 17.64 49.30
N GLU A 266 -0.74 16.59 48.75
CA GLU A 266 0.72 16.39 48.75
C GLU A 266 1.32 16.75 47.38
N TRP A 267 2.39 17.54 47.42
CA TRP A 267 3.13 17.93 46.20
C TRP A 267 3.58 16.74 45.37
N GLY A 268 3.82 15.58 46.00
CA GLY A 268 4.23 14.35 45.30
C GLY A 268 3.19 13.83 44.31
N TRP A 269 1.91 13.84 44.69
CA TRP A 269 0.81 13.42 43.81
C TRP A 269 0.60 14.37 42.65
N LEU A 270 0.75 15.67 42.86
CA LEU A 270 0.61 16.67 41.83
C LEU A 270 1.76 16.59 40.81
N LEU A 271 3.00 16.39 41.28
CA LEU A 271 4.14 16.14 40.42
C LEU A 271 3.99 14.84 39.63
N GLY A 272 3.50 13.77 40.27
CA GLY A 272 3.21 12.49 39.59
C GLY A 272 2.18 12.65 38.48
N TRP A 273 1.10 13.37 38.73
CA TRP A 273 0.05 13.67 37.76
C TRP A 273 0.59 14.53 36.59
N LEU A 274 1.37 15.58 36.89
CA LEU A 274 1.99 16.42 35.90
C LEU A 274 2.96 15.61 35.01
N LEU A 275 3.78 14.75 35.61
CA LEU A 275 4.70 13.86 34.88
C LEU A 275 3.93 12.90 33.96
N LEU A 276 2.82 12.36 34.45
CA LEU A 276 1.95 11.46 33.69
C LEU A 276 1.32 12.19 32.49
N LEU A 277 0.83 13.43 32.68
CA LEU A 277 0.37 14.27 31.58
C LEU A 277 1.48 14.58 30.58
N PHE A 278 2.69 14.88 31.07
CA PHE A 278 3.83 15.15 30.21
C PHE A 278 4.22 13.93 29.37
N THR A 279 4.08 12.71 29.92
CA THR A 279 4.34 11.46 29.16
C THR A 279 3.29 11.16 28.11
N THR A 280 2.06 11.67 28.24
CA THR A 280 1.02 11.47 27.22
C THR A 280 1.32 12.19 25.93
N ALA A 281 1.98 13.37 25.95
CA ALA A 281 2.25 14.16 24.75
C ALA A 281 3.22 13.47 23.74
N PRO A 282 4.40 12.95 24.14
CA PRO A 282 5.26 12.22 23.22
C PRO A 282 4.65 10.90 22.76
N LEU A 283 3.87 10.22 23.62
CA LEU A 283 3.15 9.02 23.22
C LEU A 283 2.09 9.33 22.15
N GLN A 284 1.33 10.42 22.32
CA GLN A 284 0.37 10.90 21.33
C GLN A 284 1.06 11.22 20.00
N ALA A 285 2.18 11.93 20.03
CA ALA A 285 2.95 12.25 18.85
C ALA A 285 3.41 10.98 18.12
N TRP A 286 3.90 9.97 18.86
CA TRP A 286 4.32 8.70 18.29
C TRP A 286 3.15 7.92 17.67
N VAL A 287 2.01 7.85 18.35
CA VAL A 287 0.78 7.23 17.82
C VAL A 287 0.34 7.92 16.52
N ASN A 288 0.34 9.26 16.49
CA ASN A 288 -0.03 10.03 15.29
C ASN A 288 0.94 9.80 14.13
N LEU A 289 2.25 9.71 14.39
CA LEU A 289 3.25 9.38 13.35
C LEU A 289 3.02 7.98 12.79
N THR A 290 2.84 6.98 13.66
CA THR A 290 2.56 5.60 13.24
C THR A 290 1.26 5.50 12.44
N GLN A 291 0.22 6.25 12.84
CA GLN A 291 -1.04 6.35 12.10
C GLN A 291 -0.83 6.93 10.70
N SER A 292 -0.02 7.99 10.59
CA SER A 292 0.29 8.62 9.29
C SER A 292 1.08 7.68 8.39
N GLU A 293 2.07 6.96 8.91
CA GLU A 293 2.81 5.92 8.16
C GLU A 293 1.88 4.82 7.65
N LEU A 294 0.95 4.36 8.52
CA LEU A 294 -0.05 3.35 8.15
C LEU A 294 -0.99 3.87 7.06
N ALA A 295 -1.46 5.10 7.17
CA ALA A 295 -2.34 5.72 6.18
C ALA A 295 -1.66 5.83 4.81
N VAL A 296 -0.42 6.32 4.76
CA VAL A 296 0.36 6.40 3.51
C VAL A 296 0.61 5.02 2.92
N GLY A 297 1.02 4.04 3.74
CA GLY A 297 1.30 2.68 3.28
C GLY A 297 0.09 1.97 2.69
N ILE A 298 -1.06 2.00 3.39
CA ILE A 298 -2.31 1.40 2.89
C ILE A 298 -2.83 2.17 1.68
N GLY A 299 -2.75 3.51 1.70
CA GLY A 299 -3.15 4.38 0.60
C GLY A 299 -2.37 4.09 -0.68
N ALA A 300 -1.06 3.86 -0.58
CA ALA A 300 -0.21 3.49 -1.71
C ALA A 300 -0.65 2.15 -2.35
N ILE A 301 -0.88 1.11 -1.52
CA ILE A 301 -1.39 -0.19 -1.98
C ILE A 301 -2.75 -0.03 -2.68
N PHE A 302 -3.62 0.78 -2.10
CA PHE A 302 -4.96 1.03 -2.61
C PHE A 302 -4.93 1.74 -3.97
N LYS A 303 -4.14 2.82 -4.10
CA LYS A 303 -3.95 3.57 -5.37
C LYS A 303 -3.33 2.69 -6.45
N GLN A 304 -2.30 1.93 -6.12
CA GLN A 304 -1.68 1.00 -7.05
C GLN A 304 -2.68 -0.01 -7.61
N ARG A 305 -3.52 -0.58 -6.73
CA ARG A 305 -4.54 -1.54 -7.13
C ARG A 305 -5.64 -0.91 -7.99
N LEU A 306 -6.07 0.30 -7.65
CA LEU A 306 -7.05 1.04 -8.46
C LEU A 306 -6.49 1.37 -9.84
N LEU A 307 -5.26 1.88 -9.93
CA LEU A 307 -4.62 2.20 -11.21
C LEU A 307 -4.52 0.95 -12.09
N TYR A 308 -4.10 -0.17 -11.50
CA TYR A 308 -4.04 -1.45 -12.19
C TYR A 308 -5.43 -1.93 -12.65
N GLY A 309 -6.48 -1.75 -11.82
CA GLY A 309 -7.85 -2.08 -12.16
C GLY A 309 -8.40 -1.22 -13.30
N VAL A 310 -8.09 0.07 -13.31
CA VAL A 310 -8.47 0.98 -14.40
C VAL A 310 -7.90 0.52 -15.74
N MET A 311 -6.63 0.10 -15.76
CA MET A 311 -6.00 -0.39 -16.99
C MET A 311 -6.56 -1.74 -17.48
N ARG A 312 -7.39 -2.39 -16.66
CA ARG A 312 -8.03 -3.67 -16.98
C ARG A 312 -9.52 -3.58 -17.27
N LEU A 313 -10.10 -2.40 -17.09
CA LEU A 313 -11.48 -2.19 -17.50
C LEU A 313 -11.60 -2.30 -19.02
N GLU A 314 -12.66 -2.95 -19.47
CA GLU A 314 -12.96 -3.00 -20.88
C GLU A 314 -13.21 -1.59 -21.43
N PRO A 315 -12.65 -1.23 -22.60
CA PRO A 315 -12.83 0.11 -23.19
C PRO A 315 -14.30 0.48 -23.40
N GLU A 316 -15.18 -0.49 -23.53
CA GLU A 316 -16.63 -0.27 -23.67
C GLU A 316 -17.27 0.21 -22.38
N GLU A 317 -16.87 -0.32 -21.25
CA GLU A 317 -17.39 0.10 -19.95
C GLU A 317 -17.04 1.56 -19.66
N ILE A 318 -15.83 1.97 -20.07
CA ILE A 318 -15.40 3.39 -19.99
C ILE A 318 -16.20 4.27 -20.95
N ARG A 319 -16.48 3.78 -22.17
CA ARG A 319 -17.17 4.53 -23.23
C ARG A 319 -18.65 4.78 -22.90
N HIS A 320 -19.32 3.81 -22.27
CA HIS A 320 -20.72 3.95 -21.89
C HIS A 320 -20.95 4.87 -20.69
N GLN A 321 -19.96 5.04 -19.83
CA GLN A 321 -20.10 5.80 -18.59
C GLN A 321 -19.72 7.28 -18.72
N GLY A 322 -19.07 7.67 -19.83
CA GLY A 322 -18.59 9.03 -20.05
C GLY A 322 -17.39 9.43 -19.18
N VAL A 323 -16.62 10.41 -19.65
CA VAL A 323 -15.39 10.88 -18.99
C VAL A 323 -15.68 11.47 -17.60
N GLY A 324 -16.85 12.14 -17.44
CA GLY A 324 -17.23 12.78 -16.17
C GLY A 324 -17.49 11.79 -15.04
N GLN A 325 -18.16 10.67 -15.31
CA GLN A 325 -18.38 9.62 -14.30
C GLN A 325 -17.08 8.92 -13.90
N PHE A 326 -16.19 8.71 -14.87
CA PHE A 326 -14.89 8.12 -14.63
C PHE A 326 -14.01 9.01 -13.74
N LEU A 327 -13.98 10.32 -14.02
CA LEU A 327 -13.29 11.31 -13.18
C LEU A 327 -13.86 11.28 -11.74
N GLY A 328 -15.18 11.22 -11.59
CA GLY A 328 -15.83 11.09 -10.28
C GLY A 328 -15.35 9.88 -9.48
N ARG A 329 -15.15 8.74 -10.13
CA ARG A 329 -14.60 7.52 -9.48
C ARG A 329 -13.16 7.67 -9.06
N VAL A 330 -12.34 8.35 -9.87
CA VAL A 330 -10.94 8.63 -9.50
C VAL A 330 -10.90 9.55 -8.27
N LEU A 331 -11.73 10.60 -8.23
CA LEU A 331 -11.84 11.49 -7.07
C LEU A 331 -12.39 10.76 -5.83
N ALA A 332 -13.32 9.82 -6.01
CA ALA A 332 -13.84 9.00 -4.92
C ALA A 332 -12.75 8.13 -4.27
N SER A 333 -11.71 7.73 -5.03
CA SER A 333 -10.59 6.97 -4.47
C SER A 333 -9.80 7.77 -3.44
N ASP A 334 -9.61 9.06 -3.67
CA ASP A 334 -8.93 9.96 -2.75
C ASP A 334 -9.72 10.14 -1.44
N THR A 335 -11.05 10.18 -1.55
CA THR A 335 -11.94 10.21 -0.38
C THR A 335 -11.78 8.96 0.50
N VAL A 336 -11.69 7.77 -0.08
CA VAL A 336 -11.48 6.53 0.67
C VAL A 336 -10.12 6.54 1.38
N GLU A 337 -9.07 7.00 0.73
CA GLU A 337 -7.74 7.09 1.32
C GLU A 337 -7.70 8.10 2.46
N GLN A 338 -8.04 9.36 2.19
CA GLN A 338 -7.90 10.44 3.17
C GLN A 338 -8.86 10.30 4.35
N MET A 339 -10.13 10.02 4.08
CA MET A 339 -11.14 9.96 5.14
C MET A 339 -11.20 8.60 5.84
N GLY A 340 -10.97 7.48 5.11
CA GLY A 340 -11.05 6.14 5.67
C GLY A 340 -9.91 5.85 6.63
N LEU A 341 -8.69 6.13 6.21
CA LEU A 341 -7.49 5.78 6.95
C LEU A 341 -7.15 6.79 8.05
N ALA A 342 -7.44 8.08 7.85
CA ALA A 342 -7.17 9.09 8.87
C ALA A 342 -8.27 9.17 9.94
N SER A 343 -9.49 9.55 9.54
CA SER A 343 -10.56 9.86 10.50
C SER A 343 -11.44 8.66 10.85
N GLY A 344 -11.71 7.77 9.87
CA GLY A 344 -12.56 6.60 10.09
C GLY A 344 -11.94 5.59 11.05
N PHE A 345 -10.63 5.37 10.96
CA PHE A 345 -9.91 4.46 11.85
C PHE A 345 -9.90 4.95 13.29
N VAL A 346 -9.71 6.25 13.52
CA VAL A 346 -9.76 6.85 14.86
C VAL A 346 -11.15 6.70 15.48
N ALA A 347 -12.22 6.85 14.68
CA ALA A 347 -13.58 6.62 15.15
C ALA A 347 -13.83 5.17 15.58
N LEU A 348 -13.24 4.20 14.87
CA LEU A 348 -13.30 2.79 15.27
C LEU A 348 -12.56 2.55 16.59
N LEU A 349 -11.40 3.17 16.80
CA LEU A 349 -10.67 3.09 18.06
C LEU A 349 -11.46 3.74 19.22
N ALA A 350 -12.22 4.79 18.95
CA ALA A 350 -13.07 5.43 19.97
C ALA A 350 -14.22 4.53 20.45
N LEU A 351 -14.61 3.48 19.71
CA LEU A 351 -15.54 2.46 20.21
C LEU A 351 -14.94 1.66 21.37
N PHE A 352 -13.64 1.35 21.33
CA PHE A 352 -12.94 0.71 22.45
C PHE A 352 -12.88 1.65 23.67
N GLN A 353 -12.68 2.95 23.43
CA GLN A 353 -12.72 3.96 24.48
C GLN A 353 -14.11 4.00 25.12
N LEU A 354 -15.17 3.89 24.34
CA LEU A 354 -16.54 3.86 24.83
C LEU A 354 -16.83 2.59 25.66
N ALA A 355 -16.34 1.44 25.21
CA ALA A 355 -16.43 0.19 25.97
C ALA A 355 -15.69 0.28 27.31
N ALA A 356 -14.51 0.89 27.34
CA ALA A 356 -13.78 1.16 28.57
C ALA A 356 -14.55 2.14 29.50
N ALA A 357 -15.20 3.16 28.94
CA ALA A 357 -16.04 4.09 29.72
C ALA A 357 -17.19 3.37 30.42
N VAL A 358 -17.81 2.37 29.81
CA VAL A 358 -18.85 1.53 30.46
C VAL A 358 -18.28 0.83 31.69
N LEU A 359 -17.08 0.25 31.58
CA LEU A 359 -16.43 -0.45 32.70
C LEU A 359 -16.05 0.52 33.83
N ILE A 360 -15.52 1.70 33.47
CA ILE A 360 -15.16 2.76 34.44
C ILE A 360 -16.40 3.24 35.19
N LEU A 361 -17.50 3.52 34.50
CA LEU A 361 -18.74 3.97 35.10
C LEU A 361 -19.38 2.90 35.99
N ALA A 362 -19.26 1.62 35.61
CA ALA A 362 -19.73 0.51 36.45
C ALA A 362 -18.99 0.40 37.78
N ALA A 363 -17.72 0.83 37.85
CA ALA A 363 -16.89 0.87 39.05
C ALA A 363 -17.12 2.15 39.89
N GLY A 364 -17.83 3.16 39.37
CA GLY A 364 -18.09 4.44 40.01
C GLY A 364 -19.31 4.42 40.97
N VAL A 365 -19.72 5.61 41.45
CA VAL A 365 -20.86 5.83 42.39
C VAL A 365 -22.18 5.29 41.85
N GLY A 366 -22.47 5.55 40.57
CA GLY A 366 -23.71 5.11 39.92
C GLY A 366 -23.74 3.63 39.57
N GLY A 367 -22.58 2.95 39.67
CA GLY A 367 -22.45 1.54 39.37
C GLY A 367 -23.06 1.17 38.01
N TRP A 368 -23.82 0.09 38.00
CA TRP A 368 -24.45 -0.41 36.78
C TRP A 368 -25.48 0.55 36.16
N LEU A 369 -26.05 1.48 36.92
CA LEU A 369 -27.05 2.45 36.43
C LEU A 369 -26.42 3.42 35.42
N LEU A 370 -25.27 4.02 35.73
CA LEU A 370 -24.55 4.88 34.78
C LEU A 370 -24.06 4.12 33.58
N ALA A 371 -23.59 2.88 33.75
CA ALA A 371 -23.19 1.99 32.65
C ALA A 371 -24.38 1.67 31.73
N LEU A 372 -25.58 1.42 32.29
CA LEU A 372 -26.80 1.18 31.54
C LEU A 372 -27.25 2.44 30.80
N LEU A 373 -27.21 3.62 31.46
CA LEU A 373 -27.52 4.90 30.80
C LEU A 373 -26.57 5.14 29.60
N LEU A 374 -25.28 4.84 29.76
CA LEU A 374 -24.32 4.97 28.66
C LEU A 374 -24.66 4.02 27.52
N THR A 375 -24.93 2.74 27.78
CA THR A 375 -25.27 1.76 26.73
C THR A 375 -26.57 2.13 26.01
N LEU A 376 -27.59 2.63 26.76
CA LEU A 376 -28.82 3.15 26.17
C LEU A 376 -28.53 4.35 25.25
N TRP A 377 -27.69 5.30 25.73
CA TRP A 377 -27.31 6.48 24.96
C TRP A 377 -26.52 6.12 23.69
N VAL A 378 -25.66 5.09 23.73
CA VAL A 378 -25.01 4.53 22.55
C VAL A 378 -26.05 4.03 21.55
N GLY A 379 -27.08 3.30 22.01
CA GLY A 379 -28.18 2.84 21.16
C GLY A 379 -28.93 4.00 20.47
N ILE A 380 -29.24 5.05 21.22
CA ILE A 380 -29.89 6.27 20.68
C ILE A 380 -28.97 6.94 19.64
N SER A 381 -27.70 7.11 19.99
CA SER A 381 -26.70 7.71 19.10
C SER A 381 -26.53 6.92 17.79
N MET A 382 -26.55 5.60 17.88
CA MET A 382 -26.51 4.71 16.71
C MET A 382 -27.77 4.84 15.84
N GLY A 383 -28.95 5.02 16.45
CA GLY A 383 -30.20 5.31 15.75
C GLY A 383 -30.15 6.63 14.96
N ILE A 384 -29.66 7.71 15.59
CA ILE A 384 -29.46 9.00 14.93
C ILE A 384 -28.44 8.87 13.77
N GLY A 385 -27.34 8.16 14.02
CA GLY A 385 -26.32 7.89 12.98
C GLY A 385 -26.88 7.11 11.80
N TRP A 386 -27.72 6.11 12.05
CA TRP A 386 -28.40 5.35 10.99
C TRP A 386 -29.34 6.23 10.15
N PHE A 387 -30.07 7.14 10.80
CA PHE A 387 -30.93 8.09 10.11
C PHE A 387 -30.12 9.05 9.23
N TYR A 388 -29.01 9.57 9.77
CA TYR A 388 -28.05 10.38 8.99
C TYR A 388 -27.51 9.62 7.77
N LEU A 389 -27.12 8.36 7.94
CA LEU A 389 -26.60 7.52 6.86
C LEU A 389 -27.64 7.37 5.72
N ARG A 390 -28.89 7.08 6.07
CA ARG A 390 -29.96 6.96 5.07
C ARG A 390 -30.20 8.27 4.30
N ARG A 391 -30.20 9.38 5.01
CA ARG A 391 -30.42 10.70 4.40
C ARG A 391 -29.23 11.10 3.50
N SER A 392 -28.00 10.82 3.94
CA SER A 392 -26.78 11.04 3.16
C SER A 392 -26.75 10.23 1.87
N GLN A 393 -27.29 9.01 1.87
CA GLN A 393 -27.41 8.20 0.64
C GLN A 393 -28.37 8.84 -0.39
N ALA A 394 -29.47 9.41 0.05
CA ALA A 394 -30.39 10.12 -0.86
C ALA A 394 -29.74 11.39 -1.42
N TRP A 395 -29.07 12.16 -0.58
CA TRP A 395 -28.38 13.37 -1.00
C TRP A 395 -27.28 13.11 -2.04
N ILE A 396 -26.46 12.04 -1.87
CA ILE A 396 -25.36 11.74 -2.78
C ILE A 396 -25.86 11.41 -4.20
N VAL A 397 -27.03 10.77 -4.32
CA VAL A 397 -27.62 10.45 -5.62
C VAL A 397 -27.94 11.77 -6.38
N VAL A 398 -28.62 12.71 -5.71
CA VAL A 398 -28.97 14.01 -6.31
C VAL A 398 -27.72 14.83 -6.63
N TYR A 399 -26.73 14.83 -5.74
CA TYR A 399 -25.45 15.51 -5.98
C TYR A 399 -24.74 15.02 -7.25
N ARG A 400 -24.74 13.69 -7.46
CA ARG A 400 -24.12 13.10 -8.66
C ARG A 400 -24.88 13.42 -9.92
N GLU A 401 -26.20 13.30 -9.88
CA GLU A 401 -27.05 13.62 -11.01
C GLU A 401 -26.84 15.06 -11.43
N MET A 402 -26.88 15.99 -10.49
CA MET A 402 -26.59 17.39 -10.74
C MET A 402 -25.16 17.62 -11.32
N THR A 403 -24.15 16.91 -10.77
CA THR A 403 -22.77 17.04 -11.27
C THR A 403 -22.63 16.47 -12.68
N HIS A 404 -23.30 15.34 -12.96
CA HIS A 404 -23.30 14.71 -14.28
C HIS A 404 -23.96 15.64 -15.32
N ASP A 405 -25.13 16.15 -15.01
CA ASP A 405 -25.86 17.10 -15.86
C ASP A 405 -25.04 18.34 -16.14
N LEU A 406 -24.36 18.88 -15.13
CA LEU A 406 -23.49 20.04 -15.29
C LEU A 406 -22.35 19.77 -16.27
N VAL A 407 -21.66 18.63 -16.14
CA VAL A 407 -20.57 18.24 -17.04
C VAL A 407 -21.09 18.04 -18.47
N GLU A 408 -22.22 17.36 -18.64
CA GLU A 408 -22.82 17.13 -19.95
C GLU A 408 -23.20 18.45 -20.63
N ARG A 409 -23.77 19.38 -19.88
CA ARG A 409 -24.13 20.72 -20.37
C ARG A 409 -22.90 21.56 -20.71
N MET A 410 -21.81 21.44 -19.95
CA MET A 410 -20.54 22.11 -20.30
C MET A 410 -19.95 21.55 -21.59
N VAL A 411 -19.99 20.25 -21.81
CA VAL A 411 -19.53 19.63 -23.06
C VAL A 411 -20.44 20.03 -24.24
N GLY A 412 -21.75 20.04 -24.01
CA GLY A 412 -22.77 20.42 -25.01
C GLY A 412 -23.01 21.94 -25.16
N HIS A 413 -22.22 22.79 -24.51
CA HIS A 413 -22.48 24.24 -24.43
C HIS A 413 -22.69 24.91 -25.78
N ARG A 414 -21.89 24.57 -26.79
CA ARG A 414 -22.04 25.15 -28.16
C ARG A 414 -23.38 24.79 -28.80
N THR A 415 -23.84 23.54 -28.59
CA THR A 415 -25.13 23.07 -29.11
C THR A 415 -26.28 23.75 -28.40
N ARG A 416 -26.19 23.92 -27.08
CA ARG A 416 -27.19 24.67 -26.29
C ARG A 416 -27.34 26.12 -26.73
N LEU A 417 -26.22 26.83 -26.97
CA LEU A 417 -26.24 28.20 -27.49
C LEU A 417 -27.01 28.35 -28.80
N ALA A 418 -27.04 27.29 -29.63
CA ALA A 418 -27.73 27.32 -30.93
C ALA A 418 -29.19 26.88 -30.84
N GLN A 419 -29.57 26.04 -29.83
CA GLN A 419 -30.87 25.39 -29.76
C GLN A 419 -31.79 25.92 -28.67
N GLU A 420 -31.24 26.49 -27.58
CA GLU A 420 -32.03 26.92 -26.43
C GLU A 420 -32.24 28.44 -26.44
N GLU A 421 -33.44 28.85 -26.07
CA GLU A 421 -33.77 30.27 -25.88
C GLU A 421 -33.10 30.82 -24.63
N ARG A 422 -32.45 31.97 -24.74
CA ARG A 422 -31.63 32.59 -23.67
C ARG A 422 -32.36 32.80 -22.35
N ARG A 423 -33.68 32.92 -22.38
CA ARG A 423 -34.52 33.13 -21.20
C ARG A 423 -34.65 31.87 -20.32
N HIS A 424 -34.50 30.69 -20.90
CA HIS A 424 -34.72 29.39 -20.24
C HIS A 424 -33.42 28.66 -19.95
N TRP A 425 -32.25 29.27 -20.18
CA TRP A 425 -30.96 28.59 -20.02
C TRP A 425 -30.69 28.08 -18.63
N HIS A 426 -31.25 28.72 -17.59
CA HIS A 426 -30.95 28.37 -16.19
C HIS A 426 -32.13 27.71 -15.47
N ASP A 427 -33.34 27.69 -16.07
CA ASP A 427 -34.54 27.21 -15.37
C ASP A 427 -34.40 25.77 -14.80
N VAL A 428 -33.82 24.86 -15.58
CA VAL A 428 -33.63 23.46 -15.18
C VAL A 428 -32.49 23.35 -14.17
N GLU A 429 -31.44 24.15 -14.35
CA GLU A 429 -30.29 24.19 -13.43
C GLU A 429 -30.71 24.74 -12.07
N ASP A 430 -31.50 25.80 -12.03
CA ASP A 430 -32.02 26.41 -10.81
C ASP A 430 -32.96 25.47 -10.05
N GLN A 431 -33.78 24.69 -10.76
CA GLN A 431 -34.64 23.69 -10.16
C GLN A 431 -33.82 22.54 -9.53
N SER A 432 -32.81 22.03 -10.24
CA SER A 432 -31.90 20.99 -9.75
C SER A 432 -31.10 21.48 -8.56
N LEU A 433 -30.59 22.71 -8.62
CA LEU A 433 -29.88 23.38 -7.54
C LEU A 433 -30.78 23.58 -6.31
N ALA A 434 -32.02 24.06 -6.50
CA ALA A 434 -32.97 24.27 -5.42
C ALA A 434 -33.33 22.93 -4.73
N HIS A 435 -33.45 21.84 -5.50
CA HIS A 435 -33.66 20.51 -4.93
C HIS A 435 -32.45 20.02 -4.12
N TYR A 436 -31.24 20.16 -4.67
CA TYR A 436 -29.99 19.85 -3.99
C TYR A 436 -29.82 20.64 -2.69
N LEU A 437 -30.06 21.96 -2.72
CA LEU A 437 -29.90 22.81 -1.55
C LEU A 437 -30.86 22.45 -0.40
N ARG A 438 -32.11 22.05 -0.72
CA ARG A 438 -33.04 21.57 0.32
C ARG A 438 -32.52 20.31 0.98
N LEU A 439 -32.05 19.32 0.21
CA LEU A 439 -31.50 18.09 0.78
C LEU A 439 -30.21 18.34 1.55
N GLN A 440 -29.38 19.29 1.07
CA GLN A 440 -28.17 19.70 1.78
C GLN A 440 -28.49 20.35 3.13
N GLN A 441 -29.46 21.28 3.16
CA GLN A 441 -29.89 21.94 4.40
C GLN A 441 -30.44 20.94 5.42
N ASP A 442 -31.29 20.00 4.98
CA ASP A 442 -31.80 18.91 5.83
C ASP A 442 -30.65 18.08 6.41
N LEU A 443 -29.67 17.73 5.59
CA LEU A 443 -28.51 16.95 6.01
C LEU A 443 -27.63 17.71 6.98
N ASP A 444 -27.34 18.98 6.71
CA ASP A 444 -26.52 19.85 7.56
C ASP A 444 -27.21 20.07 8.93
N GLN A 445 -28.53 20.16 8.95
CA GLN A 445 -29.29 20.28 10.20
C GLN A 445 -29.15 19.00 11.04
N ILE A 446 -29.28 17.82 10.42
CA ILE A 446 -29.11 16.54 11.11
C ILE A 446 -27.67 16.38 11.58
N GLU A 447 -26.68 16.74 10.75
CA GLU A 447 -25.26 16.71 11.10
C GLU A 447 -24.96 17.61 12.30
N SER A 448 -25.50 18.83 12.30
CA SER A 448 -25.38 19.77 13.43
C SER A 448 -26.00 19.22 14.71
N GLN A 449 -27.21 18.68 14.60
CA GLN A 449 -27.87 18.03 15.73
C GLN A 449 -27.04 16.86 16.26
N LEU A 450 -26.50 16.02 15.41
CA LEU A 450 -25.67 14.88 15.78
C LEU A 450 -24.41 15.32 16.52
N LYS A 451 -23.73 16.38 16.05
CA LYS A 451 -22.54 16.95 16.68
C LYS A 451 -22.82 17.56 18.06
N VAL A 452 -24.03 18.08 18.28
CA VAL A 452 -24.41 18.72 19.53
C VAL A 452 -25.09 17.74 20.47
N ILE A 453 -26.12 17.02 20.01
CA ILE A 453 -26.99 16.20 20.88
C ILE A 453 -26.20 14.97 21.37
N VAL A 454 -25.42 14.30 20.55
CA VAL A 454 -24.77 13.06 20.96
C VAL A 454 -23.75 13.29 22.08
N PRO A 455 -22.74 14.17 21.97
CA PRO A 455 -21.78 14.38 23.07
C PRO A 455 -22.37 15.16 24.25
N ARG A 456 -23.03 16.28 23.97
CA ARG A 456 -23.54 17.14 25.05
C ARG A 456 -24.76 16.55 25.77
N GLY A 457 -25.63 15.85 25.02
CA GLY A 457 -26.76 15.13 25.61
C GLY A 457 -26.29 14.02 26.53
N TRP A 458 -25.24 13.28 26.16
CA TRP A 458 -24.59 12.35 27.08
C TRP A 458 -24.09 13.05 28.34
N MET A 459 -23.46 14.22 28.20
CA MET A 459 -22.96 14.96 29.37
C MET A 459 -24.08 15.33 30.33
N LEU A 460 -25.23 15.78 29.81
CA LEU A 460 -26.43 16.08 30.65
C LEU A 460 -26.99 14.83 31.31
N VAL A 461 -27.15 13.73 30.59
CA VAL A 461 -27.66 12.46 31.11
C VAL A 461 -26.70 11.87 32.14
N GLY A 462 -25.39 11.89 31.84
CA GLY A 462 -24.35 11.38 32.74
C GLY A 462 -24.27 12.18 34.07
N ILE A 463 -24.26 13.51 33.97
CA ILE A 463 -24.27 14.37 35.17
C ILE A 463 -25.58 14.20 35.95
N GLY A 464 -26.74 14.15 35.28
CA GLY A 464 -28.03 13.90 35.94
C GLY A 464 -28.07 12.55 36.67
N GLY A 465 -27.55 11.50 36.05
CA GLY A 465 -27.38 10.19 36.65
C GLY A 465 -26.41 10.19 37.84
N LEU A 466 -25.32 10.96 37.73
CA LEU A 466 -24.37 11.14 38.85
C LEU A 466 -25.01 11.88 40.05
N VAL A 467 -25.73 12.96 39.79
CA VAL A 467 -26.45 13.69 40.84
C VAL A 467 -27.47 12.79 41.57
N TYR A 468 -28.23 12.00 40.80
CA TYR A 468 -29.16 11.03 41.38
C TYR A 468 -28.43 9.99 42.27
N ALA A 469 -27.30 9.47 41.78
CA ALA A 469 -26.49 8.51 42.53
C ALA A 469 -25.88 9.11 43.81
N LEU A 470 -25.46 10.39 43.78
CA LEU A 470 -24.96 11.13 44.95
C LEU A 470 -26.03 11.35 46.04
N LEU A 471 -27.28 11.56 45.64
CA LEU A 471 -28.40 11.73 46.57
C LEU A 471 -28.84 10.40 47.18
N SER A 472 -28.61 9.30 46.53
CA SER A 472 -29.09 7.97 46.92
C SER A 472 -28.06 7.14 47.71
N ALA A 473 -26.78 7.47 47.66
CA ALA A 473 -25.67 6.73 48.26
C ALA A 473 -24.75 7.67 49.06
N HIS A 474 -23.97 7.12 49.98
CA HIS A 474 -22.87 7.83 50.66
C HIS A 474 -21.54 7.46 49.95
N PRO A 475 -21.21 8.11 48.83
CA PRO A 475 -20.07 7.71 48.04
C PRO A 475 -18.75 8.18 48.68
N THR A 476 -17.68 7.39 48.41
CA THR A 476 -16.33 7.87 48.68
C THR A 476 -15.91 8.89 47.61
N SER A 477 -15.03 9.81 47.98
CA SER A 477 -14.51 10.84 47.07
C SER A 477 -13.88 10.22 45.81
N ALA A 478 -13.21 9.08 45.95
CA ALA A 478 -12.62 8.32 44.84
C ALA A 478 -13.68 7.82 43.83
N GLN A 479 -14.82 7.31 44.33
CA GLN A 479 -15.91 6.84 43.45
C GLN A 479 -16.56 7.99 42.68
N VAL A 480 -16.67 9.16 43.25
CA VAL A 480 -17.17 10.38 42.58
C VAL A 480 -16.22 10.78 41.44
N ALA A 481 -14.90 10.77 41.70
CA ALA A 481 -13.89 11.07 40.71
C ALA A 481 -13.91 10.08 39.52
N ILE A 482 -14.02 8.78 39.82
CA ILE A 482 -14.13 7.73 38.81
C ILE A 482 -15.38 7.96 37.94
N SER A 483 -16.51 8.27 38.54
CA SER A 483 -17.75 8.52 37.79
C SER A 483 -17.67 9.76 36.93
N LEU A 484 -17.14 10.86 37.45
CA LEU A 484 -16.94 12.11 36.70
C LEU A 484 -15.93 11.89 35.53
N GLY A 485 -14.81 11.25 35.84
CA GLY A 485 -13.81 10.86 34.81
C GLY A 485 -14.41 9.99 33.72
N GLY A 486 -15.22 8.98 34.07
CA GLY A 486 -15.92 8.12 33.14
C GLY A 486 -16.92 8.87 32.25
N ILE A 487 -17.68 9.85 32.81
CA ILE A 487 -18.60 10.69 32.04
C ILE A 487 -17.83 11.53 31.01
N LEU A 488 -16.74 12.19 31.40
CA LEU A 488 -15.92 13.01 30.53
C LEU A 488 -15.19 12.18 29.48
N PHE A 489 -14.76 10.98 29.85
CA PHE A 489 -14.11 10.05 28.95
C PHE A 489 -15.08 9.55 27.87
N ALA A 490 -16.31 9.21 28.22
CA ALA A 490 -17.36 8.86 27.27
C ALA A 490 -17.75 10.06 26.40
N TYR A 491 -17.79 11.27 26.93
CA TYR A 491 -18.03 12.50 26.17
C TYR A 491 -16.96 12.68 25.07
N GLN A 492 -15.70 12.48 25.40
CA GLN A 492 -14.59 12.56 24.44
C GLN A 492 -14.70 11.48 23.36
N ALA A 493 -15.05 10.25 23.76
CA ALA A 493 -15.27 9.15 22.81
C ALA A 493 -16.42 9.48 21.83
N PHE A 494 -17.55 9.98 22.32
CA PHE A 494 -18.66 10.40 21.46
C PHE A 494 -18.26 11.51 20.50
N THR A 495 -17.50 12.51 20.95
CA THR A 495 -17.01 13.60 20.09
C THR A 495 -16.15 13.04 18.95
N THR A 496 -15.26 12.12 19.26
CA THR A 496 -14.38 11.46 18.27
C THR A 496 -15.20 10.60 17.30
N ILE A 497 -16.16 9.81 17.78
CA ILE A 497 -17.03 8.97 16.95
C ILE A 497 -17.86 9.84 16.00
N VAL A 498 -18.46 10.93 16.49
CA VAL A 498 -19.30 11.81 15.66
C VAL A 498 -18.49 12.49 14.56
N LEU A 499 -17.27 12.98 14.87
CA LEU A 499 -16.38 13.57 13.87
C LEU A 499 -15.93 12.54 12.82
N GLY A 500 -15.61 11.33 13.24
CA GLY A 500 -15.20 10.25 12.32
C GLY A 500 -16.36 9.58 11.59
N PHE A 501 -17.59 9.67 12.09
CA PHE A 501 -18.76 9.03 11.50
C PHE A 501 -19.05 9.52 10.08
N LYS A 502 -18.95 10.84 9.85
CA LYS A 502 -19.08 11.44 8.51
C LYS A 502 -18.05 10.84 7.53
N SER A 503 -16.81 10.66 8.00
CA SER A 503 -15.76 10.04 7.21
C SER A 503 -16.07 8.60 6.83
N ILE A 504 -16.61 7.81 7.77
CA ILE A 504 -17.04 6.42 7.52
C ILE A 504 -18.16 6.38 6.47
N VAL A 505 -19.15 7.27 6.58
CA VAL A 505 -20.26 7.38 5.62
C VAL A 505 -19.73 7.73 4.22
N ASN A 506 -18.87 8.74 4.11
CA ASN A 506 -18.27 9.15 2.85
C ASN A 506 -17.43 8.04 2.22
N VAL A 507 -16.66 7.30 3.02
CA VAL A 507 -15.89 6.13 2.58
C VAL A 507 -16.81 5.03 2.05
N GLN A 508 -17.91 4.74 2.75
CA GLN A 508 -18.87 3.72 2.30
C GLN A 508 -19.51 4.09 0.95
N LEU A 509 -19.81 5.37 0.75
CA LEU A 509 -20.37 5.86 -0.51
C LEU A 509 -19.32 5.82 -1.62
N ALA A 510 -18.13 6.31 -1.37
CA ALA A 510 -17.03 6.27 -2.32
C ALA A 510 -16.64 4.82 -2.69
N TRP A 511 -16.62 3.90 -1.71
CA TRP A 511 -16.36 2.48 -1.95
C TRP A 511 -17.32 1.83 -2.94
N ARG A 512 -18.61 2.17 -2.87
CA ARG A 512 -19.59 1.64 -3.83
C ARG A 512 -19.26 1.99 -5.27
N GLU A 513 -18.60 3.12 -5.50
CA GLU A 513 -18.21 3.58 -6.83
C GLU A 513 -16.95 2.92 -7.35
N ILE A 514 -15.95 2.82 -6.48
CA ILE A 514 -14.65 2.31 -6.88
C ILE A 514 -14.56 0.79 -6.84
N ARG A 515 -15.52 0.10 -6.19
CA ARG A 515 -15.50 -1.37 -6.06
C ARG A 515 -15.42 -2.09 -7.41
N VAL A 516 -16.02 -1.55 -8.47
CA VAL A 516 -15.97 -2.13 -9.81
C VAL A 516 -14.55 -2.14 -10.33
N ILE A 517 -13.86 -0.99 -10.23
CA ILE A 517 -12.45 -0.85 -10.61
C ILE A 517 -11.57 -1.76 -9.74
N PHE A 518 -11.85 -1.78 -8.44
CA PHE A 518 -11.11 -2.58 -7.49
C PHE A 518 -11.24 -4.10 -7.75
N HIS A 519 -12.42 -4.56 -8.18
CA HIS A 519 -12.64 -5.94 -8.59
C HIS A 519 -12.02 -6.26 -9.95
N ALA A 520 -12.01 -5.31 -10.89
CA ALA A 520 -11.32 -5.49 -12.18
C ALA A 520 -9.84 -5.83 -11.99
N ALA A 521 -9.20 -5.28 -10.95
CA ALA A 521 -7.83 -5.62 -10.59
C ALA A 521 -7.64 -7.09 -10.17
N THR A 522 -8.70 -7.79 -9.72
CA THR A 522 -8.62 -9.20 -9.28
C THR A 522 -8.84 -10.20 -10.39
N LEU A 523 -9.21 -9.74 -11.60
CA LEU A 523 -9.40 -10.65 -12.73
C LEU A 523 -8.09 -11.38 -13.05
N PRO A 524 -8.15 -12.70 -13.27
CA PRO A 524 -6.96 -13.50 -13.56
C PRO A 524 -6.26 -12.98 -14.83
N GLN A 525 -4.95 -12.87 -14.75
CA GLN A 525 -4.17 -12.56 -15.95
C GLN A 525 -4.20 -13.75 -16.90
N PRO A 526 -4.37 -13.52 -18.20
CA PRO A 526 -4.02 -14.56 -19.18
C PRO A 526 -2.55 -14.90 -18.93
N LYS A 527 -2.29 -16.17 -18.59
CA LYS A 527 -0.92 -16.61 -18.33
C LYS A 527 -0.10 -16.37 -19.61
N PRO A 528 1.01 -15.62 -19.55
CA PRO A 528 1.85 -15.50 -20.71
C PRO A 528 2.31 -16.92 -21.10
N HIS A 529 2.00 -17.35 -22.32
CA HIS A 529 2.50 -18.61 -22.83
C HIS A 529 4.02 -18.49 -22.93
N LEU A 530 4.72 -19.17 -22.04
CA LEU A 530 6.20 -19.19 -21.97
C LEU A 530 6.88 -19.43 -23.32
N GLY A 531 6.22 -20.16 -24.23
CA GLY A 531 6.71 -20.40 -25.58
C GLY A 531 6.62 -19.22 -26.57
N ALA A 532 5.76 -18.22 -26.29
CA ALA A 532 5.54 -17.10 -27.20
C ALA A 532 6.52 -15.93 -26.97
N LEU A 533 7.02 -15.76 -25.73
CA LEU A 533 7.89 -14.64 -25.35
C LEU A 533 9.39 -14.94 -25.54
N TRP A 534 9.76 -16.21 -25.60
CA TRP A 534 11.14 -16.63 -25.84
C TRP A 534 11.33 -16.98 -27.32
N ARG A 535 11.29 -15.99 -28.22
CA ARG A 535 11.90 -16.08 -29.55
C ARG A 535 13.08 -15.12 -29.56
N PRO A 536 14.32 -15.64 -29.72
CA PRO A 536 15.46 -14.77 -29.95
C PRO A 536 15.20 -13.91 -31.19
N GLU A 537 15.56 -12.64 -31.14
CA GLU A 537 15.43 -11.69 -32.26
C GLU A 537 16.12 -12.19 -33.58
N HIS A 538 16.93 -13.22 -33.47
CA HIS A 538 17.66 -13.84 -34.57
C HIS A 538 17.02 -15.10 -35.15
N ALA A 539 15.77 -15.42 -34.78
CA ALA A 539 15.01 -16.46 -35.48
C ALA A 539 14.58 -16.00 -36.90
N ASN A 540 15.46 -15.29 -37.58
CA ASN A 540 15.31 -15.02 -39.02
C ASN A 540 15.31 -16.30 -39.88
N ASN A 541 15.65 -17.46 -39.28
CA ASN A 541 15.65 -18.78 -39.94
C ASN A 541 14.49 -19.69 -39.48
N ALA A 542 13.50 -19.21 -38.72
CA ALA A 542 12.27 -19.97 -38.54
C ALA A 542 11.59 -20.11 -39.92
N PRO A 543 11.17 -21.32 -40.33
CA PRO A 543 10.53 -21.49 -41.62
C PRO A 543 9.35 -20.54 -41.71
N HIS A 544 9.28 -19.76 -42.80
CA HIS A 544 8.20 -18.80 -43.10
C HIS A 544 6.80 -19.43 -43.15
N THR A 545 6.68 -20.70 -42.80
CA THR A 545 5.50 -21.55 -42.91
C THR A 545 4.63 -21.58 -41.64
N ALA A 546 5.05 -21.00 -40.49
CA ALA A 546 4.23 -20.97 -39.31
C ALA A 546 3.48 -19.63 -39.18
N PRO A 547 2.14 -19.62 -39.03
CA PRO A 547 1.38 -18.40 -38.84
C PRO A 547 1.74 -17.73 -37.49
N ILE A 548 1.88 -16.41 -37.52
CA ILE A 548 2.10 -15.59 -36.30
C ILE A 548 0.81 -15.49 -35.48
N LEU A 549 -0.32 -15.42 -36.18
CA LEU A 549 -1.64 -15.30 -35.60
C LEU A 549 -2.58 -16.28 -36.28
N THR A 550 -3.30 -17.07 -35.47
CA THR A 550 -4.33 -17.99 -35.96
C THR A 550 -5.63 -17.69 -35.19
N ALA A 551 -6.63 -17.25 -35.91
CA ALA A 551 -7.99 -17.08 -35.41
C ALA A 551 -8.84 -18.20 -36.01
N ARG A 552 -9.53 -18.99 -35.16
CA ARG A 552 -10.40 -20.09 -35.60
C ARG A 552 -11.77 -19.92 -34.99
N ASP A 553 -12.76 -19.95 -35.85
CA ASP A 553 -14.19 -19.94 -35.49
C ASP A 553 -14.56 -18.78 -34.53
N VAL A 554 -14.01 -17.58 -34.80
CA VAL A 554 -14.21 -16.41 -33.92
C VAL A 554 -15.63 -15.90 -34.09
N GLU A 555 -16.38 -15.94 -32.98
CA GLU A 555 -17.70 -15.32 -32.84
C GLU A 555 -17.63 -14.18 -31.83
N PHE A 556 -18.21 -13.02 -32.16
CA PHE A 556 -18.23 -11.88 -31.25
C PHE A 556 -19.57 -11.14 -31.26
N ARG A 557 -20.02 -10.75 -30.05
CA ARG A 557 -21.26 -9.96 -29.79
C ARG A 557 -20.95 -8.85 -28.81
N TYR A 558 -21.45 -7.66 -29.06
CA TYR A 558 -21.29 -6.53 -28.12
C TYR A 558 -22.15 -6.70 -26.85
N GLN A 559 -23.31 -7.31 -26.95
CA GLN A 559 -24.22 -7.59 -25.82
C GLN A 559 -24.86 -8.97 -26.00
N SER A 560 -25.21 -9.61 -24.89
CA SER A 560 -25.78 -10.97 -24.92
C SER A 560 -27.06 -11.11 -25.75
N LEU A 561 -27.78 -10.02 -25.95
CA LEU A 561 -29.05 -9.98 -26.73
C LEU A 561 -28.89 -9.45 -28.15
N SER A 562 -27.74 -8.96 -28.54
CA SER A 562 -27.44 -8.43 -29.88
C SER A 562 -27.09 -9.56 -30.85
N ARG A 563 -27.37 -9.33 -32.15
CA ARG A 563 -26.90 -10.24 -33.20
C ARG A 563 -25.35 -10.26 -33.17
N PRO A 564 -24.73 -11.45 -33.37
CA PRO A 564 -23.28 -11.52 -33.48
C PRO A 564 -22.80 -10.69 -34.67
N ILE A 565 -21.76 -9.90 -34.46
CA ILE A 565 -21.14 -9.05 -35.48
C ILE A 565 -20.11 -9.85 -36.28
N LEU A 566 -19.42 -10.75 -35.61
CA LEU A 566 -18.53 -11.72 -36.23
C LEU A 566 -19.11 -13.11 -36.02
N GLN A 567 -19.10 -13.92 -37.06
CA GLN A 567 -19.57 -15.31 -37.02
C GLN A 567 -18.58 -16.17 -37.78
N ALA A 568 -18.10 -17.24 -37.12
CA ALA A 568 -17.23 -18.25 -37.71
C ALA A 568 -16.05 -17.68 -38.52
N CYS A 569 -15.43 -16.57 -38.04
CA CYS A 569 -14.30 -15.96 -38.71
C CYS A 569 -13.04 -16.79 -38.53
N ASN A 570 -12.44 -17.22 -39.64
CA ASN A 570 -11.18 -17.93 -39.67
C ASN A 570 -10.14 -17.09 -40.41
N LEU A 571 -8.96 -16.89 -39.79
CA LEU A 571 -7.89 -16.10 -40.35
C LEU A 571 -6.54 -16.62 -39.85
N GLU A 572 -5.59 -16.73 -40.75
CA GLU A 572 -4.19 -17.01 -40.42
C GLU A 572 -3.33 -15.91 -41.01
N ILE A 573 -2.42 -15.36 -40.22
CA ILE A 573 -1.51 -14.30 -40.65
C ILE A 573 -0.08 -14.76 -40.47
N TYR A 574 0.71 -14.65 -41.53
CA TYR A 574 2.12 -15.04 -41.58
C TYR A 574 3.03 -13.83 -41.38
N ARG A 575 4.29 -14.09 -41.03
CA ARG A 575 5.29 -13.05 -40.79
C ARG A 575 5.58 -12.23 -42.05
N GLY A 576 5.39 -10.90 -41.96
CA GLY A 576 5.59 -9.97 -43.08
C GLY A 576 4.39 -9.84 -44.02
N GLU A 577 3.32 -10.57 -43.78
CA GLU A 577 2.08 -10.48 -44.55
C GLU A 577 1.33 -9.17 -44.23
N GLN A 578 0.81 -8.53 -45.26
CA GLN A 578 -0.05 -7.36 -45.15
C GLN A 578 -1.47 -7.76 -45.48
N VAL A 579 -2.39 -7.61 -44.51
CA VAL A 579 -3.79 -7.99 -44.65
C VAL A 579 -4.66 -6.74 -44.75
N LEU A 580 -5.43 -6.62 -45.84
CA LEU A 580 -6.40 -5.54 -46.00
C LEU A 580 -7.81 -6.03 -45.62
N LEU A 581 -8.45 -5.34 -44.70
CA LEU A 581 -9.83 -5.60 -44.27
C LEU A 581 -10.79 -4.68 -44.99
N GLU A 582 -11.57 -5.22 -45.94
CA GLU A 582 -12.56 -4.49 -46.70
C GLU A 582 -14.00 -4.89 -46.32
N GLY A 583 -14.96 -4.02 -46.56
CA GLY A 583 -16.37 -4.28 -46.37
C GLY A 583 -17.19 -3.02 -46.01
N PRO A 584 -18.51 -3.11 -45.94
CA PRO A 584 -19.39 -2.00 -45.66
C PRO A 584 -19.19 -1.42 -44.25
N SER A 585 -19.60 -0.16 -44.04
CA SER A 585 -19.60 0.45 -42.72
C SER A 585 -20.52 -0.35 -41.78
N GLY A 586 -20.04 -0.64 -40.56
CA GLY A 586 -20.78 -1.51 -39.60
C GLY A 586 -20.53 -3.01 -39.79
N GLY A 587 -19.78 -3.47 -40.82
CA GLY A 587 -19.48 -4.88 -41.09
C GLY A 587 -18.47 -5.57 -40.14
N GLY A 588 -18.18 -5.00 -38.96
CA GLY A 588 -17.33 -5.64 -37.96
C GLY A 588 -15.81 -5.53 -38.19
N LYS A 589 -15.33 -4.76 -39.18
CA LYS A 589 -13.89 -4.62 -39.49
C LYS A 589 -13.06 -4.15 -38.31
N SER A 590 -13.45 -3.06 -37.67
CA SER A 590 -12.77 -2.52 -36.49
C SER A 590 -12.86 -3.45 -35.30
N THR A 591 -13.96 -4.18 -35.16
CA THR A 591 -14.17 -5.20 -34.11
C THR A 591 -13.19 -6.36 -34.31
N LEU A 592 -13.08 -6.88 -35.54
CA LEU A 592 -12.13 -7.94 -35.84
C LEU A 592 -10.70 -7.48 -35.58
N ALA A 593 -10.32 -6.29 -36.04
CA ALA A 593 -8.99 -5.73 -35.81
C ALA A 593 -8.65 -5.59 -34.31
N THR A 594 -9.61 -5.13 -33.47
CA THR A 594 -9.41 -5.01 -32.03
C THR A 594 -9.30 -6.34 -31.32
N ILE A 595 -10.02 -7.38 -31.77
CA ILE A 595 -9.92 -8.76 -31.24
C ILE A 595 -8.56 -9.36 -31.62
N LEU A 596 -8.14 -9.22 -32.87
CA LEU A 596 -6.84 -9.73 -33.35
C LEU A 596 -5.66 -9.04 -32.65
N ALA A 597 -5.82 -7.76 -32.32
CA ALA A 597 -4.83 -7.01 -31.52
C ALA A 597 -4.84 -7.35 -30.01
N GLY A 598 -5.75 -8.25 -29.55
CA GLY A 598 -5.88 -8.59 -28.14
C GLY A 598 -6.45 -7.47 -27.25
N LEU A 599 -7.03 -6.43 -27.87
CA LEU A 599 -7.67 -5.32 -27.15
C LEU A 599 -9.09 -5.65 -26.70
N ARG A 600 -9.63 -6.80 -27.14
CA ARG A 600 -10.93 -7.35 -26.77
C ARG A 600 -10.86 -8.86 -26.65
N ALA A 601 -11.60 -9.38 -25.66
CA ALA A 601 -11.78 -10.82 -25.43
C ALA A 601 -13.22 -11.24 -25.78
#